data_14a771da7744f8e75aa6fd0e8301a51b
#
_entry.id   14a771da7744f8e75aa6fd0e8301a51b
#
_cell.length_a   1.000
_cell.length_b   1.000
_cell.length_c   1.000
_cell.angle_alpha   90.00
_cell.angle_beta   90.00
_cell.angle_gamma   90.00
#
_symmetry.space_group_name_H-M   'P 1'
#
loop_
_entity.id
_entity.type
_entity.pdbx_description
1 polymer ?
#
loop_
_entity_poly.entity_id
_entity_poly.type
_entity_poly.pdbx_seq_one_letter_code
_entity_poly.pdbx_strand_id
1 'polypeptide(L)' 'MMKITIEHLGNKVSVEDEGAHDICDAIDLMEKALWKIGYEPERVKGGFLYKASEIAKEDQAS' A
#
# COMPACT_ATOMS: atom_id res chain seq x y z
N MET A 1 -11.74 -8.05 -10.16
CA MET A 1 -11.13 -8.51 -8.90
C MET A 1 -9.69 -8.07 -8.81
N MET A 2 -9.30 -7.58 -7.65
CA MET A 2 -7.91 -7.21 -7.40
C MET A 2 -7.37 -8.03 -6.24
N LYS A 3 -6.17 -8.57 -6.39
CA LYS A 3 -5.51 -9.35 -5.36
C LYS A 3 -4.09 -8.83 -5.17
N ILE A 4 -3.69 -8.61 -3.93
CA ILE A 4 -2.35 -8.18 -3.59
C ILE A 4 -1.75 -9.19 -2.63
N THR A 5 -0.54 -9.63 -2.95
CA THR A 5 0.21 -10.58 -2.13
C THR A 5 1.51 -9.92 -1.71
N ILE A 6 1.83 -9.97 -0.42
CA ILE A 6 3.08 -9.47 0.12
C ILE A 6 3.80 -10.62 0.81
N GLU A 7 5.08 -10.78 0.49
CA GLU A 7 5.96 -11.74 1.15
C GLU A 7 7.13 -10.98 1.75
N HIS A 8 7.34 -11.17 3.05
CA HIS A 8 8.37 -10.44 3.78
C HIS A 8 8.87 -11.28 4.96
N LEU A 9 10.18 -11.51 4.99
CA LEU A 9 10.84 -12.25 6.08
C LEU A 9 10.17 -13.60 6.39
N GLY A 10 9.81 -14.34 5.34
CA GLY A 10 9.19 -15.66 5.49
C GLY A 10 7.69 -15.64 5.73
N ASN A 11 7.11 -14.45 5.92
CA ASN A 11 5.66 -14.30 6.07
C ASN A 11 5.03 -13.92 4.74
N LYS A 12 3.86 -14.46 4.46
CA LYS A 12 3.14 -14.19 3.23
C LYS A 12 1.68 -13.91 3.55
N VAL A 13 1.16 -12.80 3.05
CA VAL A 13 -0.26 -12.46 3.19
C VAL A 13 -0.83 -12.12 1.82
N SER A 14 -2.11 -12.40 1.65
CA SER A 14 -2.84 -12.04 0.45
C SER A 14 -4.14 -11.38 0.86
N VAL A 15 -4.51 -10.34 0.14
CA VAL A 15 -5.80 -9.65 0.31
C VAL A 15 -6.45 -9.51 -1.05
N GLU A 16 -7.78 -9.61 -1.09
CA GLU A 16 -8.55 -9.52 -2.31
C GLU A 16 -9.72 -8.56 -2.13
N ASP A 17 -10.08 -7.86 -3.19
CA ASP A 17 -11.27 -7.01 -3.22
C ASP A 17 -11.89 -7.14 -4.61
N GLU A 18 -13.09 -7.72 -4.67
CA GLU A 18 -13.79 -7.89 -5.93
C GLU A 18 -14.29 -6.58 -6.51
N GLY A 19 -14.57 -5.60 -5.66
CA GLY A 19 -15.04 -4.28 -6.07
C GLY A 19 -13.94 -3.31 -6.43
N ALA A 20 -12.68 -3.67 -6.19
CA ALA A 20 -11.57 -2.76 -6.48
C ALA A 20 -11.37 -2.64 -7.99
N HIS A 21 -11.36 -1.41 -8.49
CA HIS A 21 -11.23 -1.17 -9.94
C HIS A 21 -10.43 0.08 -10.29
N ASP A 22 -10.02 0.90 -9.33
CA ASP A 22 -9.21 2.09 -9.59
C ASP A 22 -7.99 2.15 -8.68
N ILE A 23 -7.15 3.17 -8.88
CA ILE A 23 -5.90 3.30 -8.13
C ILE A 23 -6.13 3.56 -6.64
N CYS A 24 -7.19 4.27 -6.28
CA CYS A 24 -7.50 4.50 -4.87
C CYS A 24 -7.87 3.21 -4.16
N ASP A 25 -8.65 2.36 -4.82
CA ASP A 25 -8.99 1.04 -4.30
C ASP A 25 -7.73 0.17 -4.15
N ALA A 26 -6.82 0.26 -5.12
CA ALA A 26 -5.55 -0.48 -5.06
C ALA A 26 -4.72 -0.04 -3.86
N ILE A 27 -4.64 1.26 -3.60
CA ILE A 27 -3.90 1.79 -2.46
C ILE A 27 -4.53 1.35 -1.14
N ASP A 28 -5.85 1.38 -1.04
CA ASP A 28 -6.55 0.89 0.15
C ASP A 28 -6.25 -0.59 0.40
N LEU A 29 -6.23 -1.37 -0.66
CA LEU A 29 -5.93 -2.80 -0.54
C LEU A 29 -4.49 -3.04 -0.11
N MET A 30 -3.55 -2.24 -0.62
CA MET A 30 -2.14 -2.29 -0.20
C MET A 30 -1.99 -1.99 1.29
N GLU A 31 -2.72 -1.00 1.79
CA GLU A 31 -2.70 -0.68 3.22
C GLU A 31 -3.14 -1.89 4.05
N LYS A 32 -4.23 -2.52 3.64
CA LYS A 32 -4.73 -3.70 4.34
C LYS A 32 -3.72 -4.84 4.34
N ALA A 33 -3.06 -5.07 3.21
CA ALA A 33 -2.04 -6.11 3.10
C ALA A 33 -0.86 -5.81 4.03
N LEU A 34 -0.43 -4.55 4.11
CA LEU A 34 0.67 -4.15 4.98
C LEU A 34 0.31 -4.31 6.46
N TRP A 35 -0.93 -4.00 6.85
CA TRP A 35 -1.40 -4.23 8.21
C TRP A 35 -1.35 -5.73 8.55
N LYS A 36 -1.81 -6.57 7.63
CA LYS A 36 -1.83 -8.02 7.85
C LYS A 36 -0.45 -8.62 7.98
N ILE A 37 0.54 -8.09 7.25
CA ILE A 37 1.91 -8.60 7.35
C ILE A 37 2.62 -8.17 8.64
N GLY A 38 2.07 -7.21 9.38
CA GLY A 38 2.57 -6.83 10.70
C GLY A 38 2.90 -5.36 10.90
N TYR A 39 2.73 -4.51 9.90
CA TYR A 39 2.95 -3.08 10.06
C TYR A 39 1.77 -2.43 10.77
N GLU A 40 2.07 -1.49 11.67
CA GLU A 40 1.02 -0.74 12.34
C GLU A 40 0.34 0.23 11.37
N PRO A 41 -1.00 0.43 11.50
CA PRO A 41 -1.73 1.32 10.59
C PRO A 41 -1.13 2.73 10.49
N GLU A 42 -0.69 3.30 11.60
CA GLU A 42 -0.09 4.64 11.60
C GLU A 42 1.23 4.70 10.84
N ARG A 43 2.03 3.64 10.93
CA ARG A 43 3.28 3.55 10.18
C ARG A 43 3.03 3.41 8.69
N VAL A 44 2.02 2.63 8.33
CA VAL A 44 1.63 2.48 6.92
C VAL A 44 1.20 3.83 6.36
N LYS A 45 0.33 4.52 7.07
CA LYS A 45 -0.14 5.86 6.67
C LYS A 45 1.02 6.83 6.53
N GLY A 46 1.92 6.86 7.52
CA GLY A 46 3.09 7.73 7.49
C GLY A 46 4.01 7.44 6.30
N GLY A 47 4.20 6.16 6.00
CA GLY A 47 5.01 5.74 4.84
C GLY A 47 4.40 6.20 3.52
N PHE A 48 3.10 6.06 3.34
CA PHE A 48 2.43 6.55 2.14
C PHE A 48 2.55 8.07 1.99
N LEU A 49 2.35 8.81 3.08
CA LEU A 49 2.47 10.26 3.05
C LEU A 49 3.89 10.71 2.73
N TYR A 50 4.89 10.05 3.31
CA TYR A 50 6.29 10.34 3.03
C TYR A 50 6.63 10.11 1.56
N LYS A 51 6.23 8.97 1.02
CA LYS A 51 6.50 8.65 -0.38
C LYS A 51 5.75 9.56 -1.34
N ALA A 52 4.52 9.91 -1.01
CA ALA A 52 3.76 10.86 -1.82
C ALA A 52 4.47 12.23 -1.87
N SER A 53 5.03 12.67 -0.74
CA SER A 53 5.78 13.91 -0.67
C SER A 53 7.05 13.85 -1.54
N GLU A 54 7.78 12.72 -1.51
CA GLU A 54 8.97 12.54 -2.35
C GLU A 54 8.62 12.57 -3.83
N ILE A 55 7.54 11.90 -4.22
CA ILE A 55 7.10 11.87 -5.62
C ILE A 55 6.73 13.28 -6.09
N ALA A 56 6.02 14.04 -5.24
CA ALA A 56 5.65 15.42 -5.56
C ALA A 56 6.88 16.30 -5.74
N LYS A 57 7.93 16.10 -4.95
CA LYS A 57 9.18 16.84 -5.09
C LYS A 57 9.91 16.52 -6.38
N GLU A 58 9.90 15.25 -6.79
CA GLU A 58 10.51 14.82 -8.04
C GLU A 58 9.81 15.48 -9.24
N ASP A 59 8.49 15.55 -9.20
CA ASP A 59 7.72 16.23 -10.25
C ASP A 59 8.05 17.72 -10.33
N GLN A 60 8.27 18.36 -9.19
CA GLN A 60 8.62 19.77 -9.14
C GLN A 60 10.06 20.02 -9.62
N ALA A 61 10.94 19.06 -9.43
CA ALA A 61 12.34 19.19 -9.83
C ALA A 61 12.56 18.99 -11.33
N SER A 62 11.61 18.40 -11.99
CA SER A 62 11.66 18.19 -13.45
C SER A 62 10.92 19.30 -14.20
#